data_7fc764178bedfe2c13e8a548d8065645
#
_entry.id   7fc764178bedfe2c13e8a548d8065645
#
_cell.length_a   1.000
_cell.length_b   1.000
_cell.length_c   1.000
_cell.angle_alpha   90.00
_cell.angle_beta   90.00
_cell.angle_gamma   90.00
#
_symmetry.space_group_name_H-M   'P 1'
#
loop_
_entity.id
_entity.type
_entity.pdbx_description
1 polymer ?
#
loop_
_entity_poly.entity_id
_entity_poly.type
_entity_poly.pdbx_seq_one_letter_code
_entity_poly.pdbx_strand_id
1 'polypeptide(L)'
;MVIKLNGKPYATKSSSLDGLKKEIYEINFISPSCAEEFVWIADGFQTNENIALSEDSSVFFIEKGIIPPKDELEAMMAARHTPKVHEKLKKSRVAVAGLGGLGSNIAVMLARVGVGTIHLIDFDVVEPSNLNRQQYFISHLGMKKTEALKQLLSQINPYINVITDDCRVTAENCGELFKDDEIVCEAFDRPEAKAVLAETLLSLFPEKILVAASGMAGFGDSNLIKTEKIGKNFYLCGDRVNSAMVGRGLMAPRVTICAAHQANLVLELLCGQKN
;
A
#
# COMPACT_ATOMS: atom_id res chain seq x y z
N MET A 1 -26.91 -0.29 22.00
CA MET A 1 -26.56 -0.22 20.58
C MET A 1 -25.43 -1.17 20.26
N VAL A 2 -25.21 -1.48 19.00
CA VAL A 2 -24.08 -2.32 18.56
C VAL A 2 -23.11 -1.45 17.78
N ILE A 3 -21.84 -1.42 18.22
CA ILE A 3 -20.73 -0.72 17.55
C ILE A 3 -19.72 -1.75 17.03
N LYS A 4 -18.70 -1.32 16.28
CA LYS A 4 -17.53 -2.14 16.00
C LYS A 4 -16.41 -1.84 17.02
N LEU A 5 -16.07 -2.80 17.88
CA LEU A 5 -14.91 -2.70 18.79
C LEU A 5 -13.83 -3.67 18.32
N ASN A 6 -12.62 -3.15 18.06
CA ASN A 6 -11.50 -3.92 17.50
C ASN A 6 -11.89 -4.73 16.23
N GLY A 7 -12.76 -4.14 15.40
CA GLY A 7 -13.25 -4.75 14.16
C GLY A 7 -14.40 -5.75 14.33
N LYS A 8 -14.81 -6.09 15.56
CA LYS A 8 -15.90 -7.04 15.87
C LYS A 8 -17.16 -6.32 16.34
N PRO A 9 -18.36 -6.87 16.07
CA PRO A 9 -19.59 -6.35 16.67
C PRO A 9 -19.54 -6.41 18.20
N TYR A 10 -19.83 -5.31 18.86
CA TYR A 10 -19.85 -5.18 20.31
C TYR A 10 -21.12 -4.48 20.78
N ALA A 11 -21.90 -5.14 21.62
CA ALA A 11 -23.10 -4.57 22.23
C ALA A 11 -22.74 -3.72 23.44
N THR A 12 -23.03 -2.43 23.41
CA THR A 12 -22.77 -1.50 24.52
C THR A 12 -24.04 -0.76 24.92
N LYS A 13 -24.14 -0.38 26.20
CA LYS A 13 -25.14 0.52 26.73
C LYS A 13 -24.70 1.98 26.66
N SER A 14 -23.44 2.22 26.42
CA SER A 14 -22.82 3.54 26.42
C SER A 14 -23.07 4.26 25.10
N SER A 15 -23.47 5.53 25.18
CA SER A 15 -23.65 6.44 24.04
C SER A 15 -22.47 7.41 23.87
N SER A 16 -21.39 7.21 24.63
CA SER A 16 -20.19 8.05 24.56
C SER A 16 -18.93 7.24 24.76
N LEU A 17 -17.80 7.77 24.29
CA LEU A 17 -16.50 7.10 24.38
C LEU A 17 -16.08 6.90 25.84
N ASP A 18 -16.30 7.87 26.72
CA ASP A 18 -15.93 7.74 28.16
C ASP A 18 -16.79 6.69 28.87
N GLY A 19 -18.05 6.56 28.49
CA GLY A 19 -18.90 5.50 28.98
C GLY A 19 -18.41 4.12 28.52
N LEU A 20 -18.02 4.01 27.25
CA LEU A 20 -17.43 2.78 26.68
C LEU A 20 -16.10 2.44 27.37
N LYS A 21 -15.23 3.43 27.61
CA LYS A 21 -13.95 3.22 28.32
C LYS A 21 -14.19 2.61 29.71
N LYS A 22 -15.13 3.15 30.48
CA LYS A 22 -15.49 2.60 31.80
C LYS A 22 -15.96 1.17 31.70
N GLU A 23 -16.89 0.89 30.77
CA GLU A 23 -17.40 -0.46 30.53
C GLU A 23 -16.29 -1.45 30.17
N ILE A 24 -15.35 -1.08 29.28
CA ILE A 24 -14.22 -1.94 28.88
C ILE A 24 -13.23 -2.14 30.02
N TYR A 25 -12.94 -1.11 30.79
CA TYR A 25 -12.03 -1.21 31.94
C TYR A 25 -12.61 -2.12 33.03
N GLU A 26 -13.91 -2.04 33.33
CA GLU A 26 -14.58 -2.90 34.28
C GLU A 26 -14.56 -4.37 33.84
N ILE A 27 -14.92 -4.65 32.58
CA ILE A 27 -14.97 -6.03 32.04
C ILE A 27 -13.58 -6.69 32.02
N ASN A 28 -12.54 -5.92 31.68
CA ASN A 28 -11.16 -6.45 31.59
C ASN A 28 -10.36 -6.29 32.89
N PHE A 29 -10.98 -5.84 33.98
CA PHE A 29 -10.30 -5.61 35.27
C PHE A 29 -9.12 -4.65 35.17
N ILE A 30 -9.21 -3.63 34.28
CA ILE A 30 -8.14 -2.65 34.08
C ILE A 30 -8.30 -1.50 35.07
N SER A 31 -7.22 -1.21 35.81
CA SER A 31 -7.22 -0.05 36.71
C SER A 31 -7.28 1.26 35.90
N PRO A 32 -8.08 2.26 36.29
CA PRO A 32 -8.05 3.59 35.68
C PRO A 32 -6.67 4.26 35.68
N SER A 33 -5.78 3.88 36.60
CA SER A 33 -4.37 4.35 36.64
C SER A 33 -3.54 3.90 35.44
N CYS A 34 -3.94 2.82 34.75
CA CYS A 34 -3.29 2.30 33.54
C CYS A 34 -3.85 2.91 32.25
N ALA A 35 -4.73 3.90 32.31
CA ALA A 35 -5.38 4.47 31.14
C ALA A 35 -4.38 5.01 30.07
N GLU A 36 -3.20 5.46 30.49
CA GLU A 36 -2.14 5.94 29.60
C GLU A 36 -1.44 4.81 28.79
N GLU A 37 -1.61 3.56 29.21
CA GLU A 37 -1.07 2.38 28.51
C GLU A 37 -1.87 2.03 27.26
N PHE A 38 -3.04 2.65 27.09
CA PHE A 38 -3.95 2.35 25.98
C PHE A 38 -4.09 3.51 25.00
N VAL A 39 -4.29 3.14 23.74
CA VAL A 39 -4.63 4.08 22.65
C VAL A 39 -6.08 3.81 22.23
N TRP A 40 -6.87 4.89 22.18
CA TRP A 40 -8.22 4.86 21.66
C TRP A 40 -8.29 5.52 20.30
N ILE A 41 -8.86 4.83 19.31
CA ILE A 41 -9.08 5.34 17.97
C ILE A 41 -10.57 5.19 17.70
N ALA A 42 -11.25 6.27 17.38
CA ALA A 42 -12.66 6.27 17.02
C ALA A 42 -12.81 6.81 15.60
N ASP A 43 -13.48 6.04 14.74
CA ASP A 43 -13.76 6.39 13.34
C ASP A 43 -12.52 6.85 12.54
N GLY A 44 -11.35 6.25 12.85
CA GLY A 44 -10.06 6.52 12.23
C GLY A 44 -9.21 7.58 12.92
N PHE A 45 -9.71 8.23 13.96
CA PHE A 45 -9.00 9.29 14.66
C PHE A 45 -8.63 8.88 16.09
N GLN A 46 -7.36 9.04 16.44
CA GLN A 46 -6.94 8.89 17.83
C GLN A 46 -7.50 10.03 18.65
N THR A 47 -8.18 9.71 19.76
CA THR A 47 -8.80 10.72 20.61
C THR A 47 -8.81 10.30 22.07
N ASN A 48 -8.66 11.29 22.96
CA ASN A 48 -8.93 11.17 24.39
C ASN A 48 -10.19 11.93 24.80
N GLU A 49 -10.80 12.64 23.86
CA GLU A 49 -12.03 13.41 24.10
C GLU A 49 -13.25 12.50 24.23
N ASN A 50 -14.21 12.93 25.02
CA ASN A 50 -15.49 12.24 25.15
C ASN A 50 -16.38 12.56 23.95
N ILE A 51 -16.41 11.70 22.96
CA ILE A 51 -17.25 11.83 21.76
C ILE A 51 -18.52 10.98 21.88
N ALA A 52 -19.58 11.38 21.18
CA ALA A 52 -20.79 10.58 21.05
C ALA A 52 -20.54 9.36 20.15
N LEU A 53 -21.10 8.21 20.54
CA LEU A 53 -21.05 6.97 19.74
C LEU A 53 -22.43 6.69 19.12
N SER A 54 -22.41 6.10 17.93
CA SER A 54 -23.57 5.64 17.18
C SER A 54 -23.42 4.17 16.78
N GLU A 55 -24.45 3.56 16.20
CA GLU A 55 -24.39 2.17 15.71
C GLU A 55 -23.40 1.95 14.59
N ASP A 56 -23.00 3.01 13.88
CA ASP A 56 -21.97 2.94 12.84
C ASP A 56 -20.55 3.19 13.35
N SER A 57 -20.38 3.57 14.63
CA SER A 57 -19.07 3.90 15.20
C SER A 57 -18.12 2.70 15.21
N SER A 58 -16.89 2.95 14.80
CA SER A 58 -15.79 1.98 14.82
C SER A 58 -14.75 2.43 15.84
N VAL A 59 -14.61 1.70 16.93
CA VAL A 59 -13.70 2.03 18.03
C VAL A 59 -12.62 0.94 18.16
N PHE A 60 -11.38 1.38 18.31
CA PHE A 60 -10.25 0.52 18.61
C PHE A 60 -9.68 0.87 19.97
N PHE A 61 -9.42 -0.17 20.74
CA PHE A 61 -8.77 -0.14 22.04
C PHE A 61 -7.49 -0.96 21.95
N ILE A 62 -6.34 -0.29 21.96
CA ILE A 62 -5.04 -0.87 21.68
C ILE A 62 -4.11 -0.69 22.88
N GLU A 63 -3.68 -1.77 23.47
CA GLU A 63 -2.68 -1.78 24.54
C GLU A 63 -1.28 -1.56 23.95
N LYS A 64 -0.55 -0.57 24.45
CA LYS A 64 0.79 -0.22 23.96
C LYS A 64 1.79 -1.33 24.29
N GLY A 65 2.58 -1.71 23.29
CA GLY A 65 3.65 -2.71 23.46
C GLY A 65 3.18 -4.16 23.48
N ILE A 66 1.88 -4.41 23.42
CA ILE A 66 1.30 -5.76 23.36
C ILE A 66 0.93 -6.11 21.93
N ILE A 67 1.28 -7.32 21.48
CA ILE A 67 0.83 -7.85 20.21
C ILE A 67 -0.60 -8.35 20.39
N PRO A 68 -1.58 -7.76 19.68
CA PRO A 68 -2.96 -8.16 19.84
C PRO A 68 -3.23 -9.57 19.28
N PRO A 69 -4.36 -10.19 19.61
CA PRO A 69 -4.79 -11.44 18.99
C PRO A 69 -4.79 -11.34 17.46
N LYS A 70 -4.40 -12.44 16.80
CA LYS A 70 -4.24 -12.48 15.34
C LYS A 70 -5.50 -12.05 14.59
N ASP A 71 -6.66 -12.39 15.10
CA ASP A 71 -7.97 -12.08 14.52
C ASP A 71 -8.41 -10.62 14.69
N GLU A 72 -7.72 -9.86 15.54
CA GLU A 72 -7.92 -8.43 15.74
C GLU A 72 -6.85 -7.56 15.09
N LEU A 73 -5.65 -8.12 14.91
CA LEU A 73 -4.48 -7.41 14.41
C LEU A 73 -4.75 -6.75 13.04
N GLU A 74 -5.39 -7.44 12.11
CA GLU A 74 -5.73 -6.89 10.79
C GLU A 74 -6.60 -5.64 10.90
N ALA A 75 -7.64 -5.70 11.72
CA ALA A 75 -8.53 -4.57 11.94
C ALA A 75 -7.81 -3.40 12.63
N MET A 76 -6.95 -3.69 13.60
CA MET A 76 -6.14 -2.68 14.29
C MET A 76 -5.10 -2.02 13.38
N MET A 77 -4.48 -2.76 12.44
CA MET A 77 -3.59 -2.20 11.42
C MET A 77 -4.33 -1.18 10.53
N ALA A 78 -5.60 -1.42 10.25
CA ALA A 78 -6.45 -0.54 9.45
C ALA A 78 -7.19 0.54 10.26
N ALA A 79 -7.00 0.63 11.57
CA ALA A 79 -7.76 1.51 12.46
C ALA A 79 -7.72 3.00 12.08
N ARG A 80 -6.65 3.44 11.40
CA ARG A 80 -6.45 4.83 10.94
C ARG A 80 -7.00 5.11 9.53
N HIS A 81 -7.56 4.11 8.83
CA HIS A 81 -8.02 4.27 7.44
C HIS A 81 -9.40 4.89 7.31
N THR A 82 -10.09 5.17 8.39
CA THR A 82 -11.50 5.54 8.41
C THR A 82 -12.45 4.40 7.95
N PRO A 83 -13.71 4.40 8.37
CA PRO A 83 -14.66 3.35 8.00
C PRO A 83 -14.81 3.19 6.49
N LYS A 84 -14.94 1.93 6.03
CA LYS A 84 -15.18 1.51 4.64
C LYS A 84 -13.96 1.61 3.68
N VAL A 85 -12.91 2.38 3.97
CA VAL A 85 -11.72 2.44 3.11
C VAL A 85 -11.00 1.10 3.08
N HIS A 86 -10.75 0.51 4.23
CA HIS A 86 -10.08 -0.80 4.32
C HIS A 86 -10.85 -1.91 3.59
N GLU A 87 -12.17 -1.93 3.65
CA GLU A 87 -13.00 -2.93 2.96
C GLU A 87 -12.86 -2.86 1.43
N LYS A 88 -12.69 -1.65 0.87
CA LYS A 88 -12.42 -1.47 -0.56
C LYS A 88 -11.03 -1.97 -0.93
N LEU A 89 -10.01 -1.55 -0.17
CA LEU A 89 -8.62 -1.96 -0.41
C LEU A 89 -8.44 -3.47 -0.31
N LYS A 90 -9.05 -4.10 0.68
CA LYS A 90 -8.99 -5.55 0.90
C LYS A 90 -9.53 -6.38 -0.27
N LYS A 91 -10.47 -5.84 -1.04
CA LYS A 91 -11.06 -6.50 -2.23
C LYS A 91 -10.27 -6.21 -3.51
N SER A 92 -9.35 -5.26 -3.49
CA SER A 92 -8.66 -4.78 -4.68
C SER A 92 -7.48 -5.66 -5.05
N ARG A 93 -7.15 -5.68 -6.35
CA ARG A 93 -6.00 -6.38 -6.90
C ARG A 93 -5.17 -5.42 -7.76
N VAL A 94 -3.86 -5.36 -7.49
CA VAL A 94 -2.92 -4.45 -8.16
C VAL A 94 -1.67 -5.21 -8.57
N ALA A 95 -1.28 -5.09 -9.84
CA ALA A 95 0.00 -5.61 -10.32
C ALA A 95 1.10 -4.56 -10.22
N VAL A 96 2.30 -5.00 -9.92
CA VAL A 96 3.53 -4.21 -9.93
C VAL A 96 4.52 -4.88 -10.87
N ALA A 97 4.69 -4.32 -12.06
CA ALA A 97 5.55 -4.81 -13.11
C ALA A 97 6.92 -4.13 -13.04
N GLY A 98 7.94 -4.90 -12.64
CA GLY A 98 9.27 -4.43 -12.27
C GLY A 98 9.37 -4.16 -10.76
N LEU A 99 10.31 -4.82 -10.08
CA LEU A 99 10.49 -4.75 -8.63
C LEU A 99 11.80 -4.03 -8.25
N GLY A 100 12.20 -3.07 -9.07
CA GLY A 100 13.33 -2.20 -8.83
C GLY A 100 13.04 -1.10 -7.81
N GLY A 101 13.67 0.07 -8.00
CA GLY A 101 13.52 1.22 -7.10
C GLY A 101 12.09 1.72 -6.95
N LEU A 102 11.33 1.78 -8.05
CA LEU A 102 9.91 2.17 -8.00
C LEU A 102 9.07 1.04 -7.44
N GLY A 103 9.07 -0.12 -8.09
CA GLY A 103 8.13 -1.20 -7.80
C GLY A 103 8.27 -1.77 -6.40
N SER A 104 9.47 -1.94 -5.86
CA SER A 104 9.65 -2.41 -4.49
C SER A 104 9.07 -1.42 -3.45
N ASN A 105 9.22 -0.11 -3.68
CA ASN A 105 8.62 0.92 -2.84
C ASN A 105 7.10 0.94 -2.98
N ILE A 106 6.55 0.85 -4.20
CA ILE A 106 5.10 0.78 -4.44
C ILE A 106 4.49 -0.41 -3.69
N ALA A 107 5.05 -1.60 -3.88
CA ALA A 107 4.55 -2.83 -3.26
C ALA A 107 4.51 -2.73 -1.73
N VAL A 108 5.57 -2.19 -1.11
CA VAL A 108 5.61 -1.96 0.34
C VAL A 108 4.52 -0.98 0.79
N MET A 109 4.31 0.13 0.07
CA MET A 109 3.27 1.11 0.41
C MET A 109 1.87 0.50 0.29
N LEU A 110 1.59 -0.25 -0.79
CA LEU A 110 0.30 -0.92 -1.00
C LEU A 110 0.03 -2.02 0.04
N ALA A 111 1.06 -2.77 0.45
CA ALA A 111 0.95 -3.76 1.51
C ALA A 111 0.62 -3.13 2.87
N ARG A 112 1.25 -1.99 3.21
CA ARG A 112 0.99 -1.26 4.46
C ARG A 112 -0.43 -0.75 4.57
N VAL A 113 -1.03 -0.35 3.46
CA VAL A 113 -2.42 0.13 3.43
C VAL A 113 -3.44 -0.98 3.22
N GLY A 114 -3.00 -2.24 3.05
CA GLY A 114 -3.87 -3.41 3.02
C GLY A 114 -4.60 -3.62 1.69
N VAL A 115 -3.95 -3.33 0.55
CA VAL A 115 -4.43 -3.81 -0.76
C VAL A 115 -4.45 -5.33 -0.74
N GLY A 116 -5.63 -5.91 -0.97
CA GLY A 116 -5.90 -7.32 -0.68
C GLY A 116 -5.10 -8.31 -1.50
N THR A 117 -4.81 -8.01 -2.77
CA THR A 117 -3.92 -8.80 -3.62
C THR A 117 -2.90 -7.92 -4.31
N ILE A 118 -1.63 -8.23 -4.14
CA ILE A 118 -0.51 -7.59 -4.83
C ILE A 118 0.15 -8.64 -5.72
N HIS A 119 0.17 -8.38 -7.03
CA HIS A 119 0.80 -9.24 -8.02
C HIS A 119 2.17 -8.67 -8.40
N LEU A 120 3.22 -9.40 -8.08
CA LEU A 120 4.62 -8.99 -8.25
C LEU A 120 5.23 -9.67 -9.46
N ILE A 121 5.73 -8.89 -10.42
CA ILE A 121 6.32 -9.41 -11.65
C ILE A 121 7.74 -8.85 -11.84
N ASP A 122 8.74 -9.71 -11.87
CA ASP A 122 10.14 -9.39 -12.19
C ASP A 122 10.89 -10.68 -12.54
N PHE A 123 12.02 -10.58 -13.25
CA PHE A 123 12.86 -11.72 -13.60
C PHE A 123 14.28 -11.64 -13.00
N ASP A 124 14.60 -10.52 -12.33
CA ASP A 124 15.93 -10.27 -11.78
C ASP A 124 16.12 -10.88 -10.39
N VAL A 125 17.39 -10.93 -9.98
CA VAL A 125 17.83 -11.20 -8.62
C VAL A 125 18.22 -9.91 -7.90
N VAL A 126 18.26 -9.95 -6.57
CA VAL A 126 18.72 -8.84 -5.75
C VAL A 126 20.25 -8.74 -5.79
N GLU A 127 20.74 -7.58 -6.16
CA GLU A 127 22.18 -7.28 -6.27
C GLU A 127 22.60 -6.18 -5.27
N PRO A 128 23.89 -6.08 -4.90
CA PRO A 128 24.39 -5.04 -4.00
C PRO A 128 24.06 -3.62 -4.46
N SER A 129 24.11 -3.35 -5.76
CA SER A 129 23.79 -2.05 -6.37
C SER A 129 22.32 -1.65 -6.24
N ASN A 130 21.45 -2.58 -5.86
CA ASN A 130 20.02 -2.33 -5.67
C ASN A 130 19.73 -1.71 -4.30
N LEU A 131 20.54 -2.01 -3.28
CA LEU A 131 20.26 -1.68 -1.88
C LEU A 131 20.23 -0.17 -1.60
N ASN A 132 20.75 0.65 -2.50
CA ASN A 132 20.75 2.10 -2.35
C ASN A 132 19.36 2.76 -2.56
N ARG A 133 18.37 2.02 -3.15
CA ARG A 133 17.06 2.58 -3.48
C ARG A 133 15.90 1.60 -3.54
N GLN A 134 16.17 0.29 -3.43
CA GLN A 134 15.16 -0.78 -3.43
C GLN A 134 14.91 -1.26 -2.00
N GLN A 135 13.75 -1.83 -1.75
CA GLN A 135 13.31 -2.24 -0.40
C GLN A 135 13.87 -3.62 0.01
N TYR A 136 15.09 -3.91 -0.40
CA TYR A 136 15.77 -5.16 -0.05
C TYR A 136 16.81 -4.94 1.03
N PHE A 137 17.13 -6.01 1.77
CA PHE A 137 18.17 -6.05 2.78
C PHE A 137 19.37 -6.88 2.29
N ILE A 138 20.49 -6.78 2.99
CA ILE A 138 21.71 -7.57 2.70
C ILE A 138 21.39 -9.08 2.70
N SER A 139 20.48 -9.52 3.58
CA SER A 139 20.03 -10.92 3.64
C SER A 139 19.31 -11.43 2.38
N HIS A 140 18.86 -10.52 1.51
CA HIS A 140 18.17 -10.87 0.27
C HIS A 140 19.10 -10.99 -0.94
N LEU A 141 20.39 -10.69 -0.79
CA LEU A 141 21.34 -10.75 -1.90
C LEU A 141 21.35 -12.13 -2.57
N GLY A 142 21.21 -12.17 -3.89
CA GLY A 142 21.14 -13.38 -4.70
C GLY A 142 19.76 -14.04 -4.79
N MET A 143 18.78 -13.62 -4.00
CA MET A 143 17.40 -14.10 -4.12
C MET A 143 16.71 -13.47 -5.34
N LYS A 144 15.72 -14.16 -5.91
CA LYS A 144 14.81 -13.56 -6.89
C LYS A 144 14.07 -12.39 -6.23
N LYS A 145 13.93 -11.27 -6.95
CA LYS A 145 13.26 -10.07 -6.42
C LYS A 145 11.81 -10.36 -6.02
N THR A 146 11.11 -11.20 -6.78
CA THR A 146 9.75 -11.65 -6.48
C THR A 146 9.65 -12.36 -5.13
N GLU A 147 10.57 -13.29 -4.85
CA GLU A 147 10.62 -14.05 -3.59
C GLU A 147 11.03 -13.16 -2.41
N ALA A 148 12.09 -12.37 -2.57
CA ALA A 148 12.57 -11.46 -1.53
C ALA A 148 11.50 -10.45 -1.11
N LEU A 149 10.80 -9.87 -2.10
CA LEU A 149 9.75 -8.91 -1.82
C LEU A 149 8.52 -9.58 -1.20
N LYS A 150 8.12 -10.77 -1.66
CA LYS A 150 7.04 -11.54 -1.05
C LYS A 150 7.31 -11.84 0.43
N GLN A 151 8.54 -12.25 0.78
CA GLN A 151 8.93 -12.44 2.19
C GLN A 151 8.84 -11.14 2.98
N LEU A 152 9.31 -10.02 2.44
CA LEU A 152 9.21 -8.73 3.09
C LEU A 152 7.76 -8.30 3.32
N LEU A 153 6.91 -8.43 2.29
CA LEU A 153 5.49 -8.05 2.39
C LEU A 153 4.74 -8.90 3.42
N SER A 154 5.07 -10.19 3.56
CA SER A 154 4.46 -11.04 4.57
C SER A 154 4.79 -10.62 6.01
N GLN A 155 5.96 -10.00 6.23
CA GLN A 155 6.34 -9.44 7.53
C GLN A 155 5.66 -8.08 7.80
N ILE A 156 5.32 -7.33 6.74
CA ILE A 156 4.63 -6.04 6.83
C ILE A 156 3.14 -6.25 7.07
N ASN A 157 2.51 -7.11 6.26
CA ASN A 157 1.08 -7.40 6.33
C ASN A 157 0.81 -8.86 5.93
N PRO A 158 0.64 -9.76 6.90
CA PRO A 158 0.40 -11.19 6.64
C PRO A 158 -1.02 -11.50 6.14
N TYR A 159 -1.91 -10.50 6.05
CA TYR A 159 -3.32 -10.67 5.68
C TYR A 159 -3.60 -10.44 4.20
N ILE A 160 -2.61 -9.90 3.46
CA ILE A 160 -2.73 -9.72 2.01
C ILE A 160 -2.28 -10.96 1.26
N ASN A 161 -2.82 -11.14 0.06
CA ASN A 161 -2.38 -12.17 -0.87
C ASN A 161 -1.28 -11.63 -1.79
N VAL A 162 -0.11 -12.29 -1.84
CA VAL A 162 1.00 -11.92 -2.72
C VAL A 162 1.22 -13.00 -3.75
N ILE A 163 0.88 -12.68 -4.99
CA ILE A 163 1.11 -13.51 -6.18
C ILE A 163 2.43 -13.08 -6.83
N THR A 164 3.18 -14.02 -7.35
CA THR A 164 4.50 -13.75 -7.95
C THR A 164 4.65 -14.46 -9.28
N ASP A 165 5.11 -13.73 -10.30
CA ASP A 165 5.54 -14.27 -11.58
C ASP A 165 7.00 -13.88 -11.85
N ASP A 166 7.86 -14.89 -11.91
CA ASP A 166 9.29 -14.74 -12.17
C ASP A 166 9.54 -14.82 -13.68
N CYS A 167 9.17 -13.75 -14.38
CA CYS A 167 9.30 -13.70 -15.83
C CYS A 167 9.51 -12.27 -16.35
N ARG A 168 10.07 -12.18 -17.56
CA ARG A 168 10.09 -10.93 -18.32
C ARG A 168 8.72 -10.71 -18.97
N VAL A 169 8.18 -9.50 -18.84
CA VAL A 169 6.95 -9.11 -19.56
C VAL A 169 7.28 -8.91 -21.05
N THR A 170 6.48 -9.54 -21.91
CA THR A 170 6.56 -9.43 -23.36
C THR A 170 5.14 -9.20 -23.93
N ALA A 171 5.05 -8.87 -25.20
CA ALA A 171 3.74 -8.72 -25.87
C ALA A 171 2.94 -10.03 -25.84
N GLU A 172 3.62 -11.18 -25.96
CA GLU A 172 2.99 -12.51 -26.02
C GLU A 172 2.38 -12.93 -24.69
N ASN A 173 3.05 -12.63 -23.55
CA ASN A 173 2.58 -13.06 -22.23
C ASN A 173 1.74 -12.01 -21.49
N CYS A 174 1.74 -10.76 -21.94
CA CYS A 174 1.06 -9.65 -21.27
C CYS A 174 -0.43 -9.92 -21.05
N GLY A 175 -1.12 -10.50 -22.02
CA GLY A 175 -2.53 -10.79 -21.93
C GLY A 175 -2.88 -11.77 -20.81
N GLU A 176 -2.17 -12.89 -20.72
CA GLU A 176 -2.40 -13.89 -19.67
C GLU A 176 -1.93 -13.38 -18.30
N LEU A 177 -0.79 -12.70 -18.25
CA LEU A 177 -0.16 -12.23 -17.02
C LEU A 177 -1.04 -11.23 -16.26
N PHE A 178 -1.64 -10.27 -16.96
CA PHE A 178 -2.41 -9.18 -16.34
C PHE A 178 -3.92 -9.33 -16.43
N LYS A 179 -4.46 -10.45 -16.89
CA LYS A 179 -5.90 -10.64 -17.12
C LYS A 179 -6.79 -10.31 -15.93
N ASP A 180 -6.31 -10.65 -14.72
CA ASP A 180 -7.06 -10.50 -13.47
C ASP A 180 -6.76 -9.20 -12.71
N ASP A 181 -5.79 -8.40 -13.14
CA ASP A 181 -5.38 -7.19 -12.45
C ASP A 181 -6.19 -5.98 -12.94
N GLU A 182 -6.72 -5.18 -12.02
CA GLU A 182 -7.50 -3.97 -12.35
C GLU A 182 -6.58 -2.79 -12.67
N ILE A 183 -5.50 -2.66 -11.90
CA ILE A 183 -4.49 -1.60 -12.02
C ILE A 183 -3.13 -2.24 -12.17
N VAL A 184 -2.35 -1.76 -13.13
CA VAL A 184 -0.97 -2.17 -13.36
C VAL A 184 -0.06 -0.97 -13.12
N CYS A 185 0.85 -1.09 -12.13
CA CYS A 185 1.94 -0.15 -11.91
C CYS A 185 3.15 -0.57 -12.75
N GLU A 186 3.48 0.22 -13.76
CA GLU A 186 4.69 0.04 -14.55
C GLU A 186 5.88 0.66 -13.81
N ALA A 187 6.92 -0.14 -13.56
CA ALA A 187 8.10 0.25 -12.79
C ALA A 187 9.42 -0.23 -13.42
N PHE A 188 9.44 -0.41 -14.73
CA PHE A 188 10.63 -0.81 -15.48
C PHE A 188 11.64 0.35 -15.60
N ASP A 189 12.88 0.01 -15.88
CA ASP A 189 13.97 0.96 -16.09
C ASP A 189 14.28 1.20 -17.58
N ARG A 190 13.85 0.29 -18.47
CA ARG A 190 14.13 0.35 -19.91
C ARG A 190 12.95 0.93 -20.69
N PRO A 191 13.16 1.98 -21.51
CA PRO A 191 12.10 2.59 -22.30
C PRO A 191 11.35 1.61 -23.21
N GLU A 192 12.06 0.64 -23.79
CA GLU A 192 11.48 -0.36 -24.69
C GLU A 192 10.49 -1.27 -23.94
N ALA A 193 10.86 -1.70 -22.72
CA ALA A 193 9.99 -2.54 -21.89
C ALA A 193 8.74 -1.76 -21.44
N LYS A 194 8.90 -0.46 -21.11
CA LYS A 194 7.77 0.44 -20.80
C LYS A 194 6.81 0.55 -21.99
N ALA A 195 7.33 0.77 -23.19
CA ALA A 195 6.53 0.89 -24.42
C ALA A 195 5.76 -0.41 -24.69
N VAL A 196 6.44 -1.56 -24.66
CA VAL A 196 5.83 -2.88 -24.86
C VAL A 196 4.66 -3.10 -23.89
N LEU A 197 4.87 -2.87 -22.59
CA LEU A 197 3.80 -3.04 -21.61
C LEU A 197 2.63 -2.07 -21.88
N ALA A 198 2.92 -0.79 -22.09
CA ALA A 198 1.86 0.22 -22.27
C ALA A 198 1.02 -0.03 -23.53
N GLU A 199 1.68 -0.27 -24.66
CA GLU A 199 1.00 -0.52 -25.93
C GLU A 199 0.18 -1.80 -25.88
N THR A 200 0.75 -2.89 -25.38
CA THR A 200 0.07 -4.19 -25.34
C THR A 200 -1.07 -4.21 -24.33
N LEU A 201 -0.82 -3.75 -23.10
CA LEU A 201 -1.83 -3.76 -22.04
C LEU A 201 -3.07 -2.92 -22.42
N LEU A 202 -2.85 -1.68 -22.89
CA LEU A 202 -3.93 -0.76 -23.23
C LEU A 202 -4.68 -1.17 -24.52
N SER A 203 -4.01 -1.91 -25.41
CA SER A 203 -4.66 -2.48 -26.59
C SER A 203 -5.54 -3.70 -26.26
N LEU A 204 -5.04 -4.59 -25.40
CA LEU A 204 -5.77 -5.80 -25.01
C LEU A 204 -6.89 -5.50 -24.00
N PHE A 205 -6.64 -4.58 -23.08
CA PHE A 205 -7.54 -4.26 -21.96
C PHE A 205 -7.74 -2.74 -21.83
N PRO A 206 -8.51 -2.11 -22.71
CA PRO A 206 -8.70 -0.66 -22.70
C PRO A 206 -9.43 -0.14 -21.45
N GLU A 207 -10.03 -1.02 -20.66
CA GLU A 207 -10.67 -0.72 -19.36
C GLU A 207 -9.69 -0.71 -18.18
N LYS A 208 -8.56 -1.42 -18.28
CA LYS A 208 -7.58 -1.48 -17.19
C LYS A 208 -6.81 -0.17 -17.07
N ILE A 209 -6.35 0.10 -15.85
CA ILE A 209 -5.62 1.32 -15.54
C ILE A 209 -4.12 1.04 -15.53
N LEU A 210 -3.37 1.82 -16.30
CA LEU A 210 -1.91 1.81 -16.28
C LEU A 210 -1.38 3.04 -15.55
N VAL A 211 -0.56 2.82 -14.51
CA VAL A 211 0.14 3.87 -13.77
C VAL A 211 1.64 3.70 -14.01
N ALA A 212 2.20 4.51 -14.86
CA ALA A 212 3.61 4.46 -15.26
C ALA A 212 4.44 5.58 -14.64
N ALA A 213 5.76 5.51 -14.80
CA ALA A 213 6.68 6.53 -14.30
C ALA A 213 7.72 6.97 -15.34
N SER A 214 8.06 8.27 -15.33
CA SER A 214 9.11 8.83 -16.18
C SER A 214 9.76 10.06 -15.53
N GLY A 215 11.11 10.04 -15.39
CA GLY A 215 11.87 11.14 -14.83
C GLY A 215 11.82 11.20 -13.29
N MET A 216 12.80 10.58 -12.64
CA MET A 216 12.95 10.61 -11.18
C MET A 216 14.42 10.51 -10.74
N ALA A 217 15.37 10.58 -11.69
CA ALA A 217 16.77 10.43 -11.36
C ALA A 217 17.33 11.68 -10.65
N GLY A 218 18.42 11.46 -9.91
CA GLY A 218 19.19 12.50 -9.25
C GLY A 218 18.57 12.97 -7.93
N PHE A 219 18.89 14.21 -7.64
CA PHE A 219 18.43 14.99 -6.50
C PHE A 219 18.03 16.39 -7.01
N GLY A 220 17.29 17.14 -6.26
CA GLY A 220 16.81 18.45 -6.68
C GLY A 220 15.37 18.66 -6.22
N ASP A 221 14.68 19.60 -6.83
CA ASP A 221 13.32 19.96 -6.42
C ASP A 221 12.37 18.76 -6.52
N SER A 222 11.90 18.32 -5.37
CA SER A 222 10.96 17.19 -5.25
C SER A 222 9.57 17.54 -5.80
N ASN A 223 9.19 18.83 -5.83
CA ASN A 223 7.88 19.29 -6.31
C ASN A 223 7.74 19.20 -7.85
N LEU A 224 8.82 18.94 -8.55
CA LEU A 224 8.75 18.66 -9.99
C LEU A 224 8.17 17.28 -10.31
N ILE A 225 8.18 16.34 -9.35
CA ILE A 225 7.49 15.05 -9.51
C ILE A 225 5.98 15.30 -9.46
N LYS A 226 5.29 14.97 -10.54
CA LYS A 226 3.85 15.16 -10.69
C LYS A 226 3.16 13.89 -11.12
N THR A 227 1.87 13.81 -10.88
CA THR A 227 0.96 12.79 -11.40
C THR A 227 0.11 13.43 -12.48
N GLU A 228 0.15 12.89 -13.69
CA GLU A 228 -0.59 13.42 -14.85
C GLU A 228 -1.41 12.33 -15.52
N LYS A 229 -2.63 12.64 -15.91
CA LYS A 229 -3.48 11.78 -16.73
C LYS A 229 -3.12 12.01 -18.19
N ILE A 230 -2.57 10.98 -18.85
CA ILE A 230 -2.10 11.07 -20.23
C ILE A 230 -3.17 10.58 -21.23
N GLY A 231 -3.98 9.63 -20.80
CA GLY A 231 -5.05 9.05 -21.61
C GLY A 231 -6.26 8.69 -20.75
N LYS A 232 -7.24 7.98 -21.34
CA LYS A 232 -8.46 7.58 -20.63
C LYS A 232 -8.15 6.84 -19.31
N ASN A 233 -7.28 5.84 -19.39
CA ASN A 233 -6.89 4.97 -18.28
C ASN A 233 -5.35 4.88 -18.15
N PHE A 234 -4.63 5.89 -18.63
CA PHE A 234 -3.19 5.96 -18.57
C PHE A 234 -2.72 7.19 -17.79
N TYR A 235 -1.91 6.95 -16.77
CA TYR A 235 -1.35 7.97 -15.89
C TYR A 235 0.17 7.87 -15.88
N LEU A 236 0.85 9.02 -15.72
CA LEU A 236 2.30 9.11 -15.68
C LEU A 236 2.73 9.90 -14.44
N CYS A 237 3.62 9.31 -13.63
CA CYS A 237 4.24 9.95 -12.47
C CYS A 237 5.70 10.27 -12.77
N GLY A 238 6.16 11.45 -12.36
CA GLY A 238 7.54 11.88 -12.58
C GLY A 238 7.65 13.31 -13.09
N ASP A 239 8.88 13.74 -13.41
CA ASP A 239 9.14 15.07 -13.98
C ASP A 239 9.35 15.03 -15.51
N ARG A 240 9.39 13.84 -16.11
CA ARG A 240 9.59 13.59 -17.56
C ARG A 240 10.94 14.04 -18.12
N VAL A 241 11.79 14.64 -17.31
CA VAL A 241 13.03 15.29 -17.76
C VAL A 241 14.27 14.58 -17.20
N ASN A 242 14.24 14.20 -15.92
CA ASN A 242 15.42 13.70 -15.24
C ASN A 242 15.60 12.19 -15.42
N SER A 243 16.26 11.80 -16.51
CA SER A 243 16.78 10.44 -16.72
C SER A 243 18.09 10.23 -15.97
N ALA A 244 18.44 8.97 -15.70
CA ALA A 244 19.72 8.60 -15.12
C ALA A 244 20.87 8.89 -16.09
N MET A 245 21.90 9.58 -15.59
CA MET A 245 23.12 9.93 -16.37
C MET A 245 24.28 10.16 -15.42
N VAL A 246 25.48 10.39 -15.96
CA VAL A 246 26.66 10.75 -15.15
C VAL A 246 26.36 12.01 -14.33
N GLY A 247 26.63 11.95 -13.02
CA GLY A 247 26.30 13.04 -12.07
C GLY A 247 24.83 13.09 -11.63
N ARG A 248 23.96 12.26 -12.19
CA ARG A 248 22.53 12.16 -11.86
C ARG A 248 22.08 10.70 -11.81
N GLY A 249 22.55 9.98 -10.78
CA GLY A 249 22.20 8.58 -10.57
C GLY A 249 20.82 8.37 -9.98
N LEU A 250 20.42 7.11 -9.86
CA LEU A 250 19.19 6.73 -9.16
C LEU A 250 19.46 6.66 -7.65
N MET A 251 18.72 7.42 -6.85
CA MET A 251 18.88 7.52 -5.40
C MET A 251 17.54 7.41 -4.70
N ALA A 252 17.54 6.80 -3.51
CA ALA A 252 16.34 6.45 -2.75
C ALA A 252 15.33 7.61 -2.60
N PRO A 253 15.70 8.83 -2.16
CA PRO A 253 14.68 9.83 -1.84
C PRO A 253 13.77 10.17 -3.03
N ARG A 254 14.35 10.52 -4.16
CA ARG A 254 13.57 10.95 -5.33
C ARG A 254 12.83 9.79 -6.02
N VAL A 255 13.44 8.60 -6.04
CA VAL A 255 12.78 7.37 -6.48
C VAL A 255 11.57 7.06 -5.61
N THR A 256 11.71 7.19 -4.27
CA THR A 256 10.61 6.95 -3.33
C THR A 256 9.49 7.98 -3.48
N ILE A 257 9.80 9.28 -3.72
CA ILE A 257 8.78 10.29 -3.99
C ILE A 257 7.95 9.89 -5.22
N CYS A 258 8.61 9.51 -6.33
CA CYS A 258 7.90 9.08 -7.54
C CYS A 258 7.06 7.82 -7.31
N ALA A 259 7.60 6.83 -6.60
CA ALA A 259 6.87 5.63 -6.20
C ALA A 259 5.66 5.96 -5.30
N ALA A 260 5.79 6.93 -4.41
CA ALA A 260 4.69 7.41 -3.56
C ALA A 260 3.58 8.08 -4.37
N HIS A 261 3.92 8.84 -5.41
CA HIS A 261 2.93 9.36 -6.36
C HIS A 261 2.14 8.24 -7.05
N GLN A 262 2.84 7.19 -7.52
CA GLN A 262 2.15 6.03 -8.13
C GLN A 262 1.25 5.31 -7.11
N ALA A 263 1.77 4.99 -5.92
CA ALA A 263 1.01 4.30 -4.88
C ALA A 263 -0.20 5.13 -4.39
N ASN A 264 -0.04 6.45 -4.20
CA ASN A 264 -1.13 7.33 -3.80
C ASN A 264 -2.22 7.41 -4.86
N LEU A 265 -1.84 7.51 -6.14
CA LEU A 265 -2.81 7.48 -7.24
C LEU A 265 -3.58 6.16 -7.27
N VAL A 266 -2.91 5.02 -7.05
CA VAL A 266 -3.60 3.72 -6.95
C VAL A 266 -4.67 3.77 -5.86
N LEU A 267 -4.37 4.31 -4.67
CA LEU A 267 -5.36 4.44 -3.60
C LEU A 267 -6.53 5.36 -3.98
N GLU A 268 -6.25 6.49 -4.62
CA GLU A 268 -7.26 7.42 -5.12
C GLU A 268 -8.22 6.71 -6.09
N LEU A 269 -7.69 5.94 -7.03
CA LEU A 269 -8.46 5.20 -8.02
C LEU A 269 -9.30 4.07 -7.38
N LEU A 270 -8.73 3.31 -6.44
CA LEU A 270 -9.42 2.22 -5.73
C LEU A 270 -10.50 2.72 -4.77
N CYS A 271 -10.25 3.83 -4.07
CA CYS A 271 -11.19 4.37 -3.09
C CYS A 271 -12.32 5.19 -3.74
N GLY A 272 -12.18 5.57 -5.01
CA GLY A 272 -13.23 6.23 -5.77
C GLY A 272 -13.53 7.65 -5.31
N GLN A 273 -12.54 8.41 -4.89
CA GLN A 273 -12.68 9.86 -4.77
C GLN A 273 -12.68 10.45 -6.18
N LYS A 274 -13.87 10.49 -6.79
CA LYS A 274 -14.10 11.35 -7.96
C LYS A 274 -14.21 12.78 -7.41
N ASN A 275 -13.15 13.57 -7.59
CA ASN A 275 -13.24 15.03 -7.51
C ASN A 275 -14.11 15.54 -8.66
#